data_bec5938f313f1391c08701cc14d7cc43
#
_entry.id   bec5938f313f1391c08701cc14d7cc43
#
_cell.length_a   1.000
_cell.length_b   1.000
_cell.length_c   1.000
_cell.angle_alpha   90.00
_cell.angle_beta   90.00
_cell.angle_gamma   90.00
#
_symmetry.space_group_name_H-M   'P 1'
#
loop_
_entity.id
_entity.type
_entity.pdbx_description
1 polymer ?
#
loop_
_entity_poly.entity_id
_entity_poly.type
_entity_poly.pdbx_seq_one_letter_code
_entity_poly.pdbx_strand_id
1 'polypeptide(L)'
;PPPSISSAASDVYKRQITAITKLLKKYSALAFWDYAAAGPYVDINMNGAYPKDAVFISPHKFIGGPGTPGILVIKKALLKNTIPTVVGGGTVLYVTPEDHLYVQHSERREEGGTPAIVESIRAGLVFKLKREVGVDEIERLEGSFIKRAIQRFDACPNLEIVGNPSIPRLAIMALRFKHGVKDLHYGFVVSLLNDLFGIQVRGGCSCAGPYGHSLLKMDMPYSRAIESEIKQGNMLLRPGWVRLNFNYFIDENEFEYLLRAVELVATLGWRMLPFYQVDPKSGVWRYQGQSNPMASSLDEFKFAEYCQRSNGAKNVKVSLDGVYDTAEKVLLDTSGYNNVPPLLLSDKSERLRWFVLPQEVSPALSLKMVNS
;
A
#
# COMPACT_ATOMS: atom_id res chain seq x y z
N PRO A 1 -15.38 -22.76 2.33
CA PRO A 1 -15.28 -21.74 3.37
C PRO A 1 -15.71 -20.42 2.75
N PRO A 2 -16.50 -19.58 3.46
CA PRO A 2 -16.83 -18.26 2.95
C PRO A 2 -15.52 -17.50 2.69
N PRO A 3 -15.46 -16.70 1.61
CA PRO A 3 -14.25 -15.94 1.32
C PRO A 3 -13.92 -15.07 2.53
N SER A 4 -12.70 -15.19 3.04
CA SER A 4 -12.20 -14.26 4.04
C SER A 4 -12.24 -12.87 3.41
N ILE A 5 -13.12 -12.01 3.90
CA ILE A 5 -13.15 -10.61 3.48
C ILE A 5 -11.91 -9.98 4.11
N SER A 6 -10.83 -9.93 3.35
CA SER A 6 -9.64 -9.20 3.75
C SER A 6 -9.95 -7.71 3.67
N SER A 7 -10.09 -7.06 4.81
CA SER A 7 -10.23 -5.60 4.91
C SER A 7 -8.93 -4.84 4.63
N ALA A 8 -7.90 -5.53 4.16
CA ALA A 8 -6.62 -4.93 3.78
C ALA A 8 -6.69 -4.03 2.54
N ALA A 9 -7.82 -4.04 1.82
CA ALA A 9 -8.08 -3.11 0.75
C ALA A 9 -8.64 -1.81 1.32
N SER A 10 -8.11 -0.75 0.91
CA SER A 10 -8.45 0.66 0.91
C SER A 10 -9.56 1.23 1.83
N ASP A 11 -10.56 0.44 2.23
CA ASP A 11 -11.75 0.90 2.92
C ASP A 11 -11.96 0.15 4.23
N VAL A 12 -11.32 0.60 5.32
CA VAL A 12 -11.57 0.03 6.65
C VAL A 12 -12.68 0.82 7.33
N TYR A 13 -13.86 0.23 7.42
CA TYR A 13 -15.06 0.86 7.98
C TYR A 13 -15.14 0.65 9.50
N LYS A 14 -14.89 1.70 10.28
CA LYS A 14 -14.84 1.67 11.76
C LYS A 14 -16.08 1.11 12.44
N ARG A 15 -17.28 1.36 11.88
CA ARG A 15 -18.56 0.93 12.51
C ARG A 15 -18.89 -0.55 12.28
N GLN A 16 -18.26 -1.20 11.34
CA GLN A 16 -18.59 -2.58 10.97
C GLN A 16 -18.15 -3.60 12.04
N ILE A 17 -17.06 -3.34 12.74
CA ILE A 17 -16.48 -4.26 13.74
C ILE A 17 -17.50 -4.64 14.80
N THR A 18 -18.16 -3.65 15.41
CA THR A 18 -19.14 -3.89 16.48
C THR A 18 -20.37 -4.63 15.97
N ALA A 19 -20.93 -4.19 14.82
CA ALA A 19 -22.12 -4.79 14.24
C ALA A 19 -21.87 -6.26 13.80
N ILE A 20 -20.74 -6.51 13.14
CA ILE A 20 -20.39 -7.87 12.69
C ILE A 20 -20.06 -8.77 13.90
N THR A 21 -19.32 -8.27 14.90
CA THR A 21 -19.01 -9.05 16.09
C THR A 21 -20.31 -9.43 16.83
N LYS A 22 -21.26 -8.50 16.95
CA LYS A 22 -22.59 -8.77 17.50
C LYS A 22 -23.31 -9.88 16.74
N LEU A 23 -23.29 -9.82 15.40
CA LEU A 23 -23.91 -10.82 14.55
C LEU A 23 -23.25 -12.21 14.74
N LEU A 24 -21.90 -12.26 14.72
CA LEU A 24 -21.17 -13.51 14.95
C LEU A 24 -21.53 -14.13 16.30
N LYS A 25 -21.60 -13.33 17.36
CA LYS A 25 -21.98 -13.81 18.69
C LYS A 25 -23.42 -14.34 18.74
N LYS A 26 -24.35 -13.71 18.01
CA LYS A 26 -25.73 -14.21 17.89
C LYS A 26 -25.79 -15.64 17.33
N TYR A 27 -24.86 -16.00 16.45
CA TYR A 27 -24.78 -17.34 15.85
C TYR A 27 -23.74 -18.23 16.51
N SER A 28 -23.25 -17.89 17.73
CA SER A 28 -22.20 -18.63 18.45
C SER A 28 -20.93 -18.85 17.63
N ALA A 29 -20.69 -17.98 16.64
CA ALA A 29 -19.49 -18.01 15.83
C ALA A 29 -18.34 -17.25 16.49
N LEU A 30 -17.10 -17.70 16.22
CA LEU A 30 -15.89 -17.02 16.68
C LEU A 30 -15.67 -15.72 15.91
N ALA A 31 -15.25 -14.68 16.61
CA ALA A 31 -14.96 -13.37 16.05
C ALA A 31 -13.45 -13.12 16.03
N PHE A 32 -12.81 -13.38 14.89
CA PHE A 32 -11.39 -13.14 14.63
C PHE A 32 -11.24 -11.91 13.75
N TRP A 33 -10.42 -10.94 14.19
CA TRP A 33 -10.29 -9.66 13.52
C TRP A 33 -8.85 -9.38 13.11
N ASP A 34 -8.66 -9.02 11.85
CA ASP A 34 -7.38 -8.57 11.31
C ASP A 34 -7.29 -7.04 11.41
N TYR A 35 -6.38 -6.57 12.26
CA TYR A 35 -6.02 -5.17 12.42
C TYR A 35 -4.73 -4.79 11.69
N ALA A 36 -4.27 -5.60 10.73
CA ALA A 36 -3.01 -5.35 10.05
C ALA A 36 -2.96 -3.98 9.36
N ALA A 37 -4.07 -3.51 8.79
CA ALA A 37 -4.14 -2.18 8.17
C ALA A 37 -4.60 -1.10 9.15
N ALA A 38 -5.54 -1.41 10.04
CA ALA A 38 -6.18 -0.43 10.92
C ALA A 38 -5.42 -0.23 12.24
N GLY A 39 -4.60 -1.19 12.65
CA GLY A 39 -3.93 -1.21 13.96
C GLY A 39 -3.22 0.09 14.35
N PRO A 40 -2.49 0.77 13.45
CA PRO A 40 -1.85 2.04 13.78
C PRO A 40 -2.82 3.17 14.18
N TYR A 41 -4.08 3.11 13.71
CA TYR A 41 -4.97 4.27 13.66
C TYR A 41 -6.19 4.19 14.56
N VAL A 42 -6.63 2.99 14.93
CA VAL A 42 -7.88 2.77 15.67
C VAL A 42 -7.65 2.15 17.05
N ASP A 43 -8.60 2.33 17.96
CA ASP A 43 -8.61 1.60 19.22
C ASP A 43 -8.84 0.10 18.98
N ILE A 44 -8.09 -0.73 19.70
CA ILE A 44 -8.19 -2.19 19.66
C ILE A 44 -8.59 -2.70 21.03
N ASN A 45 -9.89 -2.88 21.23
CA ASN A 45 -10.43 -3.41 22.49
C ASN A 45 -10.92 -4.85 22.27
N MET A 46 -10.31 -5.81 22.98
CA MET A 46 -10.70 -7.21 22.98
C MET A 46 -12.00 -7.45 23.77
N ASN A 47 -12.23 -6.66 24.83
CA ASN A 47 -13.23 -6.89 25.85
C ASN A 47 -14.40 -5.88 25.82
N GLY A 48 -14.66 -5.28 24.66
CA GLY A 48 -15.80 -4.38 24.46
C GLY A 48 -17.17 -5.04 24.66
N ALA A 49 -18.27 -4.34 24.39
CA ALA A 49 -19.64 -4.84 24.54
C ALA A 49 -19.89 -6.19 23.84
N TYR A 50 -19.18 -6.45 22.75
CA TYR A 50 -19.13 -7.74 22.07
C TYR A 50 -17.67 -8.20 22.01
N PRO A 51 -17.22 -9.05 22.96
CA PRO A 51 -15.81 -9.45 23.04
C PRO A 51 -15.34 -10.20 21.80
N LYS A 52 -14.17 -9.83 21.30
CA LYS A 52 -13.49 -10.52 20.21
C LYS A 52 -12.83 -11.80 20.75
N ASP A 53 -12.64 -12.78 19.89
CA ASP A 53 -12.01 -14.05 20.28
C ASP A 53 -10.53 -14.07 19.91
N ALA A 54 -10.14 -13.41 18.80
CA ALA A 54 -8.76 -13.15 18.45
C ALA A 54 -8.62 -11.85 17.65
N VAL A 55 -7.41 -11.25 17.70
CA VAL A 55 -7.00 -10.16 16.84
C VAL A 55 -5.57 -10.38 16.33
N PHE A 56 -5.35 -10.03 15.06
CA PHE A 56 -4.06 -10.05 14.40
C PHE A 56 -3.60 -8.62 14.18
N ILE A 57 -2.37 -8.30 14.57
CA ILE A 57 -1.82 -6.95 14.48
C ILE A 57 -0.47 -7.00 13.79
N SER A 58 -0.20 -6.01 12.94
CA SER A 58 1.07 -5.86 12.21
C SER A 58 1.83 -4.62 12.71
N PRO A 59 2.63 -4.73 13.79
CA PRO A 59 3.32 -3.58 14.37
C PRO A 59 4.32 -2.95 13.41
N HIS A 60 4.80 -3.67 12.40
CA HIS A 60 5.67 -3.14 11.35
C HIS A 60 5.03 -2.03 10.49
N LYS A 61 3.70 -1.84 10.59
CA LYS A 61 2.97 -0.74 9.93
C LYS A 61 2.79 0.49 10.83
N PHE A 62 3.17 0.40 12.10
CA PHE A 62 3.19 1.56 13.00
C PHE A 62 4.45 2.38 12.76
N ILE A 63 4.43 3.67 13.16
CA ILE A 63 5.63 4.52 13.12
C ILE A 63 6.73 3.89 13.96
N GLY A 64 7.93 3.77 13.38
CA GLY A 64 9.07 3.13 14.02
C GLY A 64 9.02 1.60 14.08
N GLY A 65 7.99 0.97 13.49
CA GLY A 65 7.74 -0.45 13.53
C GLY A 65 8.43 -1.37 12.51
N PRO A 66 9.09 -0.89 11.43
CA PRO A 66 9.70 -1.81 10.46
C PRO A 66 10.60 -2.86 11.12
N GLY A 67 10.46 -4.12 10.66
CA GLY A 67 11.20 -5.26 11.20
C GLY A 67 10.56 -5.92 12.43
N THR A 68 9.47 -5.39 13.00
CA THR A 68 8.81 -6.00 14.15
C THR A 68 8.01 -7.24 13.76
N PRO A 69 7.89 -8.25 14.66
CA PRO A 69 7.07 -9.43 14.44
C PRO A 69 5.57 -9.09 14.42
N GLY A 70 4.77 -9.94 13.77
CA GLY A 70 3.32 -9.90 13.91
C GLY A 70 2.87 -10.31 15.31
N ILE A 71 1.72 -9.81 15.73
CA ILE A 71 1.14 -10.14 17.06
C ILE A 71 -0.22 -10.77 16.88
N LEU A 72 -0.42 -11.91 17.55
CA LEU A 72 -1.71 -12.55 17.75
C LEU A 72 -2.10 -12.38 19.21
N VAL A 73 -3.25 -11.76 19.47
CA VAL A 73 -3.89 -11.77 20.79
C VAL A 73 -5.14 -12.64 20.68
N ILE A 74 -5.21 -13.71 21.47
CA ILE A 74 -6.28 -14.70 21.38
C ILE A 74 -6.76 -15.09 22.78
N LYS A 75 -8.05 -15.40 22.94
CA LYS A 75 -8.60 -15.93 24.18
C LYS A 75 -7.95 -17.26 24.52
N LYS A 76 -7.39 -17.37 25.71
CA LYS A 76 -6.69 -18.56 26.19
C LYS A 76 -7.53 -19.85 26.10
N ALA A 77 -8.84 -19.75 26.31
CA ALA A 77 -9.78 -20.87 26.20
C ALA A 77 -9.84 -21.52 24.81
N LEU A 78 -9.35 -20.83 23.75
CA LEU A 78 -9.29 -21.37 22.39
C LEU A 78 -8.00 -22.13 22.10
N LEU A 79 -6.97 -21.98 22.94
CA LEU A 79 -5.68 -22.65 22.79
C LEU A 79 -5.73 -24.04 23.43
N LYS A 80 -6.43 -24.98 22.80
CA LYS A 80 -6.63 -26.33 23.29
C LYS A 80 -5.57 -27.33 22.83
N ASN A 81 -4.75 -26.95 21.82
CA ASN A 81 -3.72 -27.82 21.30
C ASN A 81 -2.62 -28.05 22.34
N THR A 82 -2.21 -29.30 22.50
CA THR A 82 -1.09 -29.70 23.37
C THR A 82 0.23 -29.74 22.58
N ILE A 83 0.16 -29.84 21.27
CA ILE A 83 1.28 -29.86 20.34
C ILE A 83 1.34 -28.49 19.65
N PRO A 84 2.50 -27.83 19.58
CA PRO A 84 2.63 -26.55 18.89
C PRO A 84 2.39 -26.69 17.39
N THR A 85 1.90 -25.61 16.77
CA THR A 85 1.72 -25.54 15.32
C THR A 85 3.05 -25.61 14.58
N VAL A 86 4.09 -24.98 15.16
CA VAL A 86 5.47 -25.04 14.66
C VAL A 86 6.36 -25.55 15.79
N VAL A 87 6.94 -26.72 15.60
CA VAL A 87 7.85 -27.32 16.55
C VAL A 87 9.24 -26.69 16.46
N GLY A 88 9.94 -26.58 17.60
CA GLY A 88 11.29 -25.99 17.62
C GLY A 88 11.84 -25.87 19.04
N GLY A 89 13.08 -25.39 19.15
CA GLY A 89 13.72 -25.11 20.43
C GLY A 89 12.88 -24.17 21.28
N GLY A 90 12.84 -24.40 22.60
CA GLY A 90 12.05 -23.63 23.55
C GLY A 90 10.58 -24.07 23.68
N THR A 91 10.05 -24.90 22.79
CA THR A 91 8.66 -25.38 22.85
C THR A 91 8.52 -26.67 23.65
N VAL A 92 9.62 -27.35 23.93
CA VAL A 92 9.68 -28.62 24.67
C VAL A 92 10.25 -28.43 26.07
N LEU A 93 9.73 -29.22 27.04
CA LEU A 93 10.31 -29.36 28.37
C LEU A 93 11.37 -30.46 28.36
N TYR A 94 11.08 -31.57 27.66
CA TYR A 94 11.95 -32.72 27.60
C TYR A 94 11.73 -33.49 26.29
N VAL A 95 12.76 -34.09 25.76
CA VAL A 95 12.73 -34.91 24.56
C VAL A 95 13.39 -36.25 24.83
N THR A 96 12.75 -37.31 24.43
CA THR A 96 13.31 -38.68 24.43
C THR A 96 13.53 -39.13 22.96
N PRO A 97 14.20 -40.25 22.73
CA PRO A 97 14.27 -40.82 21.39
C PRO A 97 12.91 -41.17 20.77
N GLU A 98 11.88 -41.35 21.61
CA GLU A 98 10.56 -41.85 21.21
C GLU A 98 9.45 -40.82 21.36
N ASP A 99 9.62 -39.77 22.21
CA ASP A 99 8.52 -38.86 22.55
C ASP A 99 9.01 -37.43 22.88
N HIS A 100 8.07 -36.48 22.90
CA HIS A 100 8.27 -35.06 23.20
C HIS A 100 7.31 -34.60 24.26
N LEU A 101 7.82 -34.02 25.34
CA LEU A 101 7.04 -33.33 26.33
C LEU A 101 7.08 -31.82 26.08
N TYR A 102 5.97 -31.25 25.62
CA TYR A 102 5.87 -29.83 25.31
C TYR A 102 5.59 -28.97 26.56
N VAL A 103 6.01 -27.70 26.52
CA VAL A 103 5.74 -26.75 27.59
C VAL A 103 4.22 -26.51 27.74
N GLN A 104 3.75 -26.40 29.00
CA GLN A 104 2.33 -26.19 29.27
C GLN A 104 1.88 -24.74 28.96
N HIS A 105 2.78 -23.77 29.04
CA HIS A 105 2.48 -22.37 28.76
C HIS A 105 2.23 -22.17 27.28
N SER A 106 0.99 -21.86 26.91
CA SER A 106 0.54 -21.84 25.53
C SER A 106 1.28 -20.82 24.65
N GLU A 107 1.55 -19.62 25.16
CA GLU A 107 2.28 -18.58 24.41
C GLU A 107 3.69 -19.08 24.06
N ARG A 108 4.42 -19.59 25.07
CA ARG A 108 5.78 -20.10 24.87
C ARG A 108 5.81 -21.36 24.00
N ARG A 109 4.78 -22.19 24.09
CA ARG A 109 4.67 -23.40 23.25
C ARG A 109 4.50 -23.08 21.79
N GLU A 110 3.77 -22.01 21.45
CA GLU A 110 3.53 -21.59 20.05
C GLU A 110 4.66 -20.74 19.46
N GLU A 111 5.70 -20.41 20.22
CA GLU A 111 6.87 -19.66 19.76
C GLU A 111 8.10 -20.57 19.64
N GLY A 112 8.20 -21.29 18.52
CA GLY A 112 9.34 -22.17 18.24
C GLY A 112 10.59 -21.42 17.83
N GLY A 113 11.73 -21.74 18.43
CA GLY A 113 13.03 -21.12 18.20
C GLY A 113 13.28 -19.88 19.07
N THR A 114 14.37 -19.17 18.81
CA THR A 114 14.70 -17.92 19.51
C THR A 114 13.77 -16.82 18.99
N PRO A 115 12.97 -16.16 19.85
CA PRO A 115 12.09 -15.09 19.41
C PRO A 115 12.89 -13.85 18.97
N ALA A 116 12.26 -13.00 18.15
CA ALA A 116 12.80 -11.71 17.75
C ALA A 116 12.78 -10.72 18.92
N ILE A 117 13.76 -10.80 19.83
CA ILE A 117 13.76 -10.13 21.15
C ILE A 117 13.76 -8.62 21.01
N VAL A 118 14.73 -8.08 20.26
CA VAL A 118 14.87 -6.63 20.06
C VAL A 118 13.69 -6.05 19.29
N GLU A 119 13.25 -6.75 18.28
CA GLU A 119 12.11 -6.37 17.44
C GLU A 119 10.80 -6.44 18.24
N SER A 120 10.66 -7.35 19.20
CA SER A 120 9.51 -7.40 20.13
C SER A 120 9.51 -6.22 21.10
N ILE A 121 10.68 -5.80 21.61
CA ILE A 121 10.81 -4.57 22.40
C ILE A 121 10.40 -3.36 21.55
N ARG A 122 10.87 -3.29 20.31
CA ARG A 122 10.44 -2.24 19.34
C ARG A 122 8.94 -2.25 19.13
N ALA A 123 8.32 -3.43 18.99
CA ALA A 123 6.87 -3.55 18.91
C ALA A 123 6.17 -2.95 20.15
N GLY A 124 6.66 -3.20 21.34
CA GLY A 124 6.17 -2.56 22.57
C GLY A 124 6.28 -1.04 22.53
N LEU A 125 7.40 -0.50 22.05
CA LEU A 125 7.64 0.94 21.94
C LEU A 125 6.68 1.62 20.96
N VAL A 126 6.35 1.00 19.81
CA VAL A 126 5.42 1.61 18.85
C VAL A 126 3.99 1.64 19.38
N PHE A 127 3.57 0.66 20.19
CA PHE A 127 2.29 0.72 20.91
C PHE A 127 2.29 1.83 21.97
N LYS A 128 3.41 2.01 22.67
CA LYS A 128 3.57 3.10 23.64
C LYS A 128 3.46 4.44 22.94
N LEU A 129 4.15 4.65 21.81
CA LEU A 129 4.08 5.87 21.02
C LEU A 129 2.63 6.16 20.58
N LYS A 130 1.93 5.18 19.99
CA LYS A 130 0.53 5.32 19.61
C LYS A 130 -0.35 5.77 20.78
N ARG A 131 -0.14 5.19 21.96
CA ARG A 131 -0.90 5.54 23.17
C ARG A 131 -0.59 6.97 23.67
N GLU A 132 0.66 7.42 23.55
CA GLU A 132 1.07 8.77 23.93
C GLU A 132 0.51 9.83 22.98
N VAL A 133 0.43 9.56 21.68
CA VAL A 133 -0.26 10.42 20.71
C VAL A 133 -1.76 10.44 21.00
N GLY A 134 -2.34 9.31 21.33
CA GLY A 134 -3.77 9.15 21.57
C GLY A 134 -4.57 8.85 20.30
N VAL A 135 -5.45 7.84 20.37
CA VAL A 135 -6.26 7.43 19.21
C VAL A 135 -7.23 8.52 18.78
N ASP A 136 -7.82 9.26 19.72
CA ASP A 136 -8.75 10.36 19.42
C ASP A 136 -8.08 11.47 18.60
N GLU A 137 -6.81 11.79 18.92
CA GLU A 137 -6.04 12.78 18.16
C GLU A 137 -5.66 12.26 16.78
N ILE A 138 -5.24 10.99 16.67
CA ILE A 138 -5.00 10.36 15.37
C ILE A 138 -6.26 10.42 14.51
N GLU A 139 -7.41 10.05 15.06
CA GLU A 139 -8.69 10.09 14.36
C GLU A 139 -9.12 11.49 13.94
N ARG A 140 -8.86 12.48 14.79
CA ARG A 140 -9.16 13.89 14.50
C ARG A 140 -8.35 14.41 13.31
N LEU A 141 -7.02 14.17 13.32
CA LEU A 141 -6.11 14.62 12.27
C LEU A 141 -6.40 13.93 10.95
N GLU A 142 -6.37 12.59 10.95
CA GLU A 142 -6.61 11.80 9.75
C GLU A 142 -8.02 11.96 9.20
N GLY A 143 -9.01 12.12 10.08
CA GLY A 143 -10.39 12.40 9.69
C GLY A 143 -10.55 13.74 8.98
N SER A 144 -9.77 14.77 9.39
CA SER A 144 -9.71 16.05 8.69
C SER A 144 -9.06 15.90 7.31
N PHE A 145 -7.91 15.26 7.24
CA PHE A 145 -7.18 15.06 5.98
C PHE A 145 -8.01 14.29 4.95
N ILE A 146 -8.58 13.14 5.34
CA ILE A 146 -9.34 12.32 4.39
C ILE A 146 -10.59 13.01 3.87
N LYS A 147 -11.29 13.78 4.71
CA LYS A 147 -12.46 14.55 4.30
C LYS A 147 -12.10 15.60 3.25
N ARG A 148 -11.05 16.36 3.47
CA ARG A 148 -10.56 17.40 2.55
C ARG A 148 -10.04 16.79 1.25
N ALA A 149 -9.29 15.67 1.34
CA ALA A 149 -8.79 14.95 0.17
C ALA A 149 -9.93 14.42 -0.68
N ILE A 150 -10.99 13.85 -0.09
CA ILE A 150 -12.18 13.39 -0.82
C ILE A 150 -12.82 14.58 -1.56
N GLN A 151 -13.08 15.70 -0.88
CA GLN A 151 -13.68 16.88 -1.51
C GLN A 151 -12.87 17.40 -2.71
N ARG A 152 -11.54 17.40 -2.57
CA ARG A 152 -10.61 17.89 -3.58
C ARG A 152 -10.53 16.96 -4.79
N PHE A 153 -10.38 15.66 -4.56
CA PHE A 153 -10.20 14.67 -5.61
C PHE A 153 -11.51 14.31 -6.33
N ASP A 154 -12.65 14.39 -5.64
CA ASP A 154 -13.97 14.20 -6.26
C ASP A 154 -14.30 15.33 -7.26
N ALA A 155 -13.75 16.53 -7.01
CA ALA A 155 -13.87 17.66 -7.93
C ALA A 155 -12.91 17.58 -9.15
N CYS A 156 -11.92 16.68 -9.13
CA CYS A 156 -10.96 16.53 -10.22
C CYS A 156 -11.49 15.53 -11.29
N PRO A 157 -11.80 15.97 -12.52
CA PRO A 157 -12.46 15.13 -13.51
C PRO A 157 -11.59 13.95 -13.99
N ASN A 158 -10.27 14.04 -13.79
CA ASN A 158 -9.32 13.01 -14.18
C ASN A 158 -8.99 12.03 -13.05
N LEU A 159 -9.64 12.15 -11.89
CA LEU A 159 -9.50 11.23 -10.77
C LEU A 159 -10.82 10.49 -10.51
N GLU A 160 -10.71 9.20 -10.23
CA GLU A 160 -11.80 8.39 -9.72
C GLU A 160 -11.39 7.83 -8.35
N ILE A 161 -12.16 8.16 -7.31
CA ILE A 161 -12.01 7.56 -5.99
C ILE A 161 -12.64 6.17 -6.03
N VAL A 162 -11.82 5.13 -5.85
CA VAL A 162 -12.30 3.75 -5.85
C VAL A 162 -12.98 3.43 -4.51
N GLY A 163 -14.18 2.88 -4.57
CA GLY A 163 -15.01 2.58 -3.41
C GLY A 163 -16.02 3.68 -3.10
N ASN A 164 -16.69 3.59 -1.94
CA ASN A 164 -17.70 4.57 -1.55
C ASN A 164 -17.11 5.69 -0.67
N PRO A 165 -16.95 6.92 -1.18
CA PRO A 165 -16.36 8.03 -0.43
C PRO A 165 -17.22 8.52 0.74
N SER A 166 -18.52 8.23 0.75
CA SER A 166 -19.45 8.72 1.78
C SER A 166 -19.40 7.94 3.10
N ILE A 167 -18.70 6.80 3.14
CA ILE A 167 -18.63 5.96 4.33
C ILE A 167 -17.40 6.35 5.18
N PRO A 168 -17.53 6.41 6.53
CA PRO A 168 -16.39 6.65 7.41
C PRO A 168 -15.26 5.64 7.17
N ARG A 169 -14.05 6.13 6.95
CA ARG A 169 -12.87 5.34 6.57
C ARG A 169 -11.61 5.81 7.28
N LEU A 170 -10.56 5.02 7.20
CA LEU A 170 -9.20 5.47 7.50
C LEU A 170 -8.75 6.48 6.45
N ALA A 171 -7.68 7.23 6.75
CA ALA A 171 -7.07 8.18 5.81
C ALA A 171 -6.28 7.48 4.70
N ILE A 172 -6.91 6.48 4.07
CA ILE A 172 -6.37 5.68 2.97
C ILE A 172 -7.31 5.83 1.79
N MET A 173 -6.75 6.17 0.63
CA MET A 173 -7.48 6.33 -0.63
C MET A 173 -6.92 5.40 -1.70
N ALA A 174 -7.83 4.85 -2.51
CA ALA A 174 -7.54 4.17 -3.75
C ALA A 174 -8.00 5.07 -4.90
N LEU A 175 -7.10 5.38 -5.83
CA LEU A 175 -7.31 6.35 -6.89
C LEU A 175 -7.02 5.73 -8.25
N ARG A 176 -7.89 5.98 -9.23
CA ARG A 176 -7.62 5.74 -10.65
C ARG A 176 -7.44 7.07 -11.36
N PHE A 177 -6.43 7.15 -12.18
CA PHE A 177 -6.08 8.35 -12.96
C PHE A 177 -6.59 8.16 -14.38
N LYS A 178 -7.55 8.98 -14.78
CA LYS A 178 -8.24 8.87 -16.08
C LYS A 178 -7.55 9.65 -17.16
N HIS A 179 -7.53 9.09 -18.37
CA HIS A 179 -7.17 9.81 -19.58
C HIS A 179 -8.08 9.38 -20.74
N GLY A 180 -9.06 10.20 -21.08
CA GLY A 180 -10.12 9.82 -22.01
C GLY A 180 -10.94 8.65 -21.47
N VAL A 181 -11.07 7.60 -22.29
CA VAL A 181 -11.85 6.39 -21.93
C VAL A 181 -11.04 5.34 -21.19
N LYS A 182 -9.72 5.52 -21.06
CA LYS A 182 -8.80 4.61 -20.39
C LYS A 182 -8.17 5.26 -19.15
N ASP A 183 -7.41 4.48 -18.41
CA ASP A 183 -6.64 4.97 -17.26
C ASP A 183 -5.17 5.20 -17.65
N LEU A 184 -4.48 6.06 -16.90
CA LEU A 184 -3.03 5.97 -16.77
C LEU A 184 -2.71 4.73 -15.94
N HIS A 185 -1.77 3.92 -16.40
CA HIS A 185 -1.39 2.71 -15.68
C HIS A 185 -0.87 3.06 -14.27
N TYR A 186 -1.38 2.37 -13.24
CA TYR A 186 -0.99 2.69 -11.85
C TYR A 186 0.52 2.63 -11.60
N GLY A 187 1.24 1.70 -12.26
CA GLY A 187 2.70 1.61 -12.15
C GLY A 187 3.40 2.84 -12.72
N PHE A 188 2.90 3.39 -13.82
CA PHE A 188 3.38 4.66 -14.37
C PHE A 188 3.15 5.82 -13.40
N VAL A 189 1.94 5.94 -12.87
CA VAL A 189 1.61 7.01 -11.90
C VAL A 189 2.46 6.91 -10.64
N VAL A 190 2.70 5.69 -10.12
CA VAL A 190 3.59 5.45 -8.97
C VAL A 190 5.01 5.94 -9.25
N SER A 191 5.57 5.57 -10.42
CA SER A 191 6.90 6.04 -10.81
C SER A 191 6.94 7.55 -10.99
N LEU A 192 5.94 8.15 -11.63
CA LEU A 192 5.88 9.59 -11.87
C LEU A 192 5.79 10.40 -10.58
N LEU A 193 4.95 9.98 -9.63
CA LEU A 193 4.85 10.61 -8.31
C LEU A 193 6.17 10.53 -7.52
N ASN A 194 6.86 9.38 -7.60
CA ASN A 194 8.17 9.22 -6.99
C ASN A 194 9.23 10.12 -7.65
N ASP A 195 9.30 10.10 -8.99
CA ASP A 195 10.40 10.73 -9.74
C ASP A 195 10.31 12.27 -9.74
N LEU A 196 9.11 12.83 -9.83
CA LEU A 196 8.90 14.27 -9.86
C LEU A 196 8.69 14.90 -8.49
N PHE A 197 8.10 14.17 -7.55
CA PHE A 197 7.65 14.75 -6.28
C PHE A 197 8.25 14.08 -5.06
N GLY A 198 8.99 12.97 -5.19
CA GLY A 198 9.48 12.18 -4.06
C GLY A 198 8.36 11.49 -3.27
N ILE A 199 7.16 11.40 -3.83
CA ILE A 199 5.99 10.83 -3.16
C ILE A 199 5.94 9.33 -3.41
N GLN A 200 6.13 8.54 -2.36
CA GLN A 200 6.07 7.09 -2.43
C GLN A 200 4.64 6.59 -2.18
N VAL A 201 4.03 6.04 -3.21
CA VAL A 201 2.69 5.44 -3.18
C VAL A 201 2.75 3.98 -3.59
N ARG A 202 1.68 3.24 -3.36
CA ARG A 202 1.59 1.84 -3.76
C ARG A 202 0.61 1.67 -4.92
N GLY A 203 1.01 0.90 -5.95
CA GLY A 203 0.15 0.49 -7.07
C GLY A 203 -0.29 -0.96 -7.01
N GLY A 204 -1.43 -1.27 -7.62
CA GLY A 204 -1.99 -2.62 -7.77
C GLY A 204 -3.24 -2.89 -6.95
N CYS A 205 -3.70 -4.15 -6.94
CA CYS A 205 -4.97 -4.58 -6.30
C CYS A 205 -4.91 -4.82 -4.78
N SER A 206 -3.85 -4.50 -4.09
CA SER A 206 -3.73 -4.46 -2.60
C SER A 206 -4.33 -5.63 -1.82
N CYS A 207 -3.96 -6.89 -2.08
CA CYS A 207 -4.30 -8.09 -1.28
C CYS A 207 -5.82 -8.40 -1.12
N ALA A 208 -6.72 -7.76 -1.86
CA ALA A 208 -8.17 -7.95 -1.79
C ALA A 208 -8.75 -8.36 -3.15
N GLY A 209 -8.25 -9.45 -3.71
CA GLY A 209 -8.60 -9.93 -5.04
C GLY A 209 -10.10 -9.89 -5.35
N PRO A 210 -10.97 -10.63 -4.64
CA PRO A 210 -12.41 -10.64 -4.93
C PRO A 210 -13.08 -9.28 -4.80
N TYR A 211 -12.71 -8.51 -3.75
CA TYR A 211 -13.23 -7.16 -3.56
C TYR A 211 -12.70 -6.19 -4.62
N GLY A 212 -11.42 -6.32 -5.00
CA GLY A 212 -10.83 -5.55 -6.09
C GLY A 212 -11.55 -5.76 -7.42
N HIS A 213 -11.91 -7.01 -7.76
CA HIS A 213 -12.71 -7.32 -8.95
C HIS A 213 -14.10 -6.66 -8.90
N SER A 214 -14.73 -6.67 -7.73
CA SER A 214 -16.02 -5.98 -7.53
C SER A 214 -15.89 -4.47 -7.72
N LEU A 215 -14.86 -3.84 -7.13
CA LEU A 215 -14.61 -2.41 -7.25
C LEU A 215 -14.28 -1.97 -8.69
N LEU A 216 -13.55 -2.79 -9.42
CA LEU A 216 -13.19 -2.55 -10.82
C LEU A 216 -14.29 -3.03 -11.80
N LYS A 217 -15.40 -3.57 -11.28
CA LYS A 217 -16.52 -4.10 -12.07
C LYS A 217 -16.08 -5.16 -13.10
N MET A 218 -15.13 -6.00 -12.71
CA MET A 218 -14.59 -7.06 -13.56
C MET A 218 -15.47 -8.30 -13.47
N ASP A 219 -15.97 -8.77 -14.61
CA ASP A 219 -16.67 -10.03 -14.68
C ASP A 219 -15.69 -11.24 -14.71
N MET A 220 -16.23 -12.44 -14.55
CA MET A 220 -15.42 -13.66 -14.52
C MET A 220 -14.74 -14.00 -15.86
N PRO A 221 -15.40 -13.85 -17.03
CA PRO A 221 -14.76 -14.04 -18.33
C PRO A 221 -13.54 -13.15 -18.52
N TYR A 222 -13.66 -11.85 -18.26
CA TYR A 222 -12.57 -10.88 -18.33
C TYR A 222 -11.45 -11.20 -17.33
N SER A 223 -11.81 -11.54 -16.09
CA SER A 223 -10.85 -11.90 -15.04
C SER A 223 -10.02 -13.13 -15.41
N ARG A 224 -10.66 -14.18 -15.99
CA ARG A 224 -9.95 -15.37 -16.47
C ARG A 224 -9.06 -15.09 -17.67
N ALA A 225 -9.49 -14.21 -18.57
CA ALA A 225 -8.67 -13.79 -19.70
C ALA A 225 -7.39 -13.05 -19.23
N ILE A 226 -7.53 -12.13 -18.28
CA ILE A 226 -6.39 -11.45 -17.63
C ILE A 226 -5.47 -12.46 -16.90
N GLU A 227 -6.04 -13.40 -16.13
CA GLU A 227 -5.28 -14.46 -15.47
C GLU A 227 -4.45 -15.28 -16.45
N SER A 228 -5.03 -15.62 -17.62
CA SER A 228 -4.32 -16.34 -18.69
C SER A 228 -3.10 -15.55 -19.20
N GLU A 229 -3.24 -14.26 -19.41
CA GLU A 229 -2.16 -13.39 -19.86
C GLU A 229 -1.06 -13.24 -18.79
N ILE A 230 -1.44 -13.10 -17.52
CA ILE A 230 -0.50 -13.04 -16.39
C ILE A 230 0.31 -14.34 -16.28
N LYS A 231 -0.31 -15.51 -16.46
CA LYS A 231 0.39 -16.81 -16.49
C LYS A 231 1.40 -16.93 -17.63
N GLN A 232 1.21 -16.19 -18.72
CA GLN A 232 2.14 -16.09 -19.83
C GLN A 232 3.24 -15.03 -19.62
N GLY A 233 3.26 -14.37 -18.47
CA GLY A 233 4.24 -13.34 -18.10
C GLY A 233 3.83 -11.91 -18.43
N ASN A 234 2.60 -11.66 -18.91
CA ASN A 234 2.12 -10.31 -19.23
C ASN A 234 1.62 -9.59 -17.97
N MET A 235 2.54 -9.26 -17.04
CA MET A 235 2.21 -8.62 -15.75
C MET A 235 1.65 -7.20 -15.93
N LEU A 236 1.94 -6.56 -17.05
CA LEU A 236 1.44 -5.22 -17.39
C LEU A 236 -0.09 -5.14 -17.43
N LEU A 237 -0.78 -6.23 -17.80
CA LEU A 237 -2.24 -6.29 -17.86
C LEU A 237 -2.91 -6.39 -16.49
N ARG A 238 -2.13 -6.61 -15.42
CA ARG A 238 -2.67 -6.75 -14.07
C ARG A 238 -3.44 -5.50 -13.66
N PRO A 239 -4.73 -5.60 -13.33
CA PRO A 239 -5.54 -4.44 -12.97
C PRO A 239 -5.16 -3.93 -11.57
N GLY A 240 -5.46 -2.66 -11.32
CA GLY A 240 -5.18 -2.05 -10.02
C GLY A 240 -5.44 -0.55 -10.01
N TRP A 241 -5.06 0.04 -8.90
CA TRP A 241 -5.17 1.47 -8.61
C TRP A 241 -3.94 1.97 -7.86
N VAL A 242 -3.82 3.27 -7.70
CA VAL A 242 -2.83 3.90 -6.83
C VAL A 242 -3.42 4.05 -5.43
N ARG A 243 -2.68 3.65 -4.40
CA ARG A 243 -3.08 3.81 -3.01
C ARG A 243 -2.22 4.84 -2.30
N LEU A 244 -2.86 5.87 -1.78
CA LEU A 244 -2.27 6.96 -1.03
C LEU A 244 -2.81 6.96 0.41
N ASN A 245 -1.98 7.29 1.39
CA ASN A 245 -2.42 7.52 2.76
C ASN A 245 -2.00 8.91 3.23
N PHE A 246 -2.82 9.50 4.12
CA PHE A 246 -2.53 10.73 4.82
C PHE A 246 -2.32 10.39 6.30
N ASN A 247 -1.07 10.26 6.71
CA ASN A 247 -0.74 9.87 8.07
C ASN A 247 -0.84 11.07 9.03
N TYR A 248 -1.22 10.83 10.27
CA TYR A 248 -1.41 11.85 11.30
C TYR A 248 -0.14 12.65 11.65
N PHE A 249 1.04 12.22 11.23
CA PHE A 249 2.32 12.87 11.51
C PHE A 249 2.83 13.77 10.36
N ILE A 250 2.09 13.89 9.25
CA ILE A 250 2.41 14.90 8.23
C ILE A 250 1.86 16.25 8.67
N ASP A 251 2.57 17.32 8.31
CA ASP A 251 2.10 18.66 8.57
C ASP A 251 1.15 19.17 7.47
N GLU A 252 0.60 20.35 7.67
CA GLU A 252 -0.37 20.93 6.73
C GLU A 252 0.25 21.26 5.38
N ASN A 253 1.52 21.67 5.33
CA ASN A 253 2.23 21.96 4.09
C ASN A 253 2.51 20.69 3.29
N GLU A 254 2.90 19.63 3.98
CA GLU A 254 3.09 18.31 3.39
C GLU A 254 1.76 17.76 2.86
N PHE A 255 0.68 17.90 3.62
CA PHE A 255 -0.65 17.47 3.18
C PHE A 255 -1.09 18.21 1.91
N GLU A 256 -0.98 19.54 1.88
CA GLU A 256 -1.36 20.35 0.71
C GLU A 256 -0.48 20.05 -0.49
N TYR A 257 0.82 19.81 -0.28
CA TYR A 257 1.75 19.37 -1.31
C TYR A 257 1.32 18.03 -1.94
N LEU A 258 0.92 17.05 -1.12
CA LEU A 258 0.42 15.77 -1.60
C LEU A 258 -0.82 15.92 -2.48
N LEU A 259 -1.79 16.77 -2.08
CA LEU A 259 -3.00 17.01 -2.85
C LEU A 259 -2.68 17.64 -4.20
N ARG A 260 -1.90 18.73 -4.21
CA ARG A 260 -1.50 19.45 -5.43
C ARG A 260 -0.72 18.55 -6.40
N ALA A 261 0.20 17.73 -5.89
CA ALA A 261 0.98 16.80 -6.71
C ALA A 261 0.10 15.75 -7.40
N VAL A 262 -0.85 15.16 -6.65
CA VAL A 262 -1.79 14.18 -7.20
C VAL A 262 -2.68 14.80 -8.28
N GLU A 263 -3.21 15.99 -8.05
CA GLU A 263 -4.03 16.74 -9.04
C GLU A 263 -3.23 17.09 -10.30
N LEU A 264 -2.01 17.52 -10.12
CA LEU A 264 -1.13 17.87 -11.24
C LEU A 264 -0.79 16.64 -12.11
N VAL A 265 -0.49 15.50 -11.45
CA VAL A 265 -0.28 14.23 -12.16
C VAL A 265 -1.56 13.75 -12.86
N ALA A 266 -2.73 13.91 -12.23
CA ALA A 266 -4.00 13.55 -12.85
C ALA A 266 -4.30 14.39 -14.10
N THR A 267 -3.92 15.66 -14.07
CA THR A 267 -4.21 16.61 -15.17
C THR A 267 -3.16 16.55 -16.28
N LEU A 268 -1.88 16.54 -15.94
CA LEU A 268 -0.78 16.68 -16.88
C LEU A 268 0.14 15.45 -16.98
N GLY A 269 0.04 14.50 -16.06
CA GLY A 269 0.95 13.35 -15.99
C GLY A 269 1.01 12.51 -17.25
N TRP A 270 -0.09 12.40 -18.00
CA TRP A 270 -0.14 11.70 -19.30
C TRP A 270 0.91 12.20 -20.30
N ARG A 271 1.33 13.47 -20.20
CA ARG A 271 2.33 14.09 -21.08
C ARG A 271 3.71 13.47 -20.94
N MET A 272 4.00 12.90 -19.75
CA MET A 272 5.26 12.21 -19.48
C MET A 272 5.26 10.75 -19.94
N LEU A 273 4.12 10.19 -20.34
CA LEU A 273 4.01 8.80 -20.75
C LEU A 273 5.02 8.37 -21.83
N PRO A 274 5.30 9.19 -22.88
CA PRO A 274 6.30 8.89 -23.89
C PRO A 274 7.76 8.83 -23.39
N PHE A 275 8.03 9.41 -22.22
CA PHE A 275 9.38 9.43 -21.63
C PHE A 275 9.63 8.24 -20.70
N TYR A 276 8.62 7.39 -20.50
CA TYR A 276 8.73 6.20 -19.66
C TYR A 276 8.70 4.94 -20.51
N GLN A 277 9.55 3.98 -20.13
CA GLN A 277 9.53 2.62 -20.64
C GLN A 277 8.91 1.69 -19.62
N VAL A 278 8.21 0.68 -20.11
CA VAL A 278 7.66 -0.39 -19.27
C VAL A 278 8.21 -1.74 -19.71
N ASP A 279 8.58 -2.56 -18.73
CA ASP A 279 8.83 -3.96 -18.96
C ASP A 279 7.51 -4.74 -18.80
N PRO A 280 6.96 -5.34 -19.87
CA PRO A 280 5.68 -6.06 -19.81
C PRO A 280 5.69 -7.24 -18.84
N LYS A 281 6.86 -7.87 -18.62
CA LYS A 281 7.01 -9.06 -17.76
C LYS A 281 6.95 -8.70 -16.28
N SER A 282 7.50 -7.58 -15.88
CA SER A 282 7.47 -7.12 -14.50
C SER A 282 6.35 -6.09 -14.23
N GLY A 283 5.85 -5.41 -15.27
CA GLY A 283 4.92 -4.28 -15.15
C GLY A 283 5.57 -3.02 -14.57
N VAL A 284 6.90 -2.95 -14.52
CA VAL A 284 7.66 -1.83 -13.94
C VAL A 284 7.88 -0.75 -14.99
N TRP A 285 7.51 0.47 -14.63
CA TRP A 285 7.72 1.69 -15.44
C TRP A 285 8.97 2.42 -14.96
N ARG A 286 9.78 2.90 -15.90
CA ARG A 286 11.03 3.66 -15.62
C ARG A 286 11.18 4.82 -16.58
N TYR A 287 11.66 5.95 -16.07
CA TYR A 287 12.05 7.08 -16.91
C TYR A 287 13.28 6.73 -17.75
N GLN A 288 13.22 7.03 -19.05
CA GLN A 288 14.26 6.62 -20.01
C GLN A 288 15.59 7.38 -19.81
N GLY A 289 15.56 8.57 -19.22
CA GLY A 289 16.74 9.39 -18.94
C GLY A 289 17.48 9.05 -17.64
N GLN A 290 16.96 8.12 -16.84
CA GLN A 290 17.65 7.68 -15.62
C GLN A 290 18.59 6.52 -15.90
N SER A 291 19.89 6.75 -15.72
CA SER A 291 20.79 5.67 -15.30
C SER A 291 20.26 5.17 -13.96
N ASN A 292 19.96 3.87 -13.87
CA ASN A 292 19.52 3.22 -12.62
C ASN A 292 20.47 3.71 -11.50
N PRO A 293 20.02 4.50 -10.50
CA PRO A 293 20.88 4.75 -9.36
C PRO A 293 21.08 3.38 -8.74
N MET A 294 22.28 2.83 -8.90
CA MET A 294 22.63 1.56 -8.28
C MET A 294 22.30 1.70 -6.80
N ALA A 295 21.30 0.95 -6.36
CA ALA A 295 21.15 0.71 -4.94
C ALA A 295 22.53 0.26 -4.46
N SER A 296 23.13 0.94 -3.48
CA SER A 296 24.41 0.58 -2.94
C SER A 296 24.40 -0.91 -2.61
N SER A 297 25.21 -1.69 -3.30
CA SER A 297 25.32 -3.12 -3.02
C SER A 297 25.90 -3.30 -1.61
N LEU A 298 25.41 -4.31 -0.88
CA LEU A 298 26.05 -4.66 0.39
C LEU A 298 27.53 -5.07 0.19
N ASP A 299 27.90 -5.51 -1.02
CA ASP A 299 29.29 -5.82 -1.39
C ASP A 299 30.17 -4.57 -1.42
N GLU A 300 29.59 -3.39 -1.65
CA GLU A 300 30.28 -2.10 -1.65
C GLU A 300 30.27 -1.43 -0.29
N PHE A 301 29.55 -2.01 0.69
CA PHE A 301 29.40 -1.43 2.03
C PHE A 301 30.70 -1.55 2.84
N LYS A 302 31.30 -0.42 3.18
CA LYS A 302 32.49 -0.33 4.02
C LYS A 302 32.14 0.24 5.39
N PHE A 303 32.28 -0.56 6.42
CA PHE A 303 31.98 -0.15 7.80
C PHE A 303 32.74 1.13 8.24
N ALA A 304 34.02 1.27 7.85
CA ALA A 304 34.83 2.45 8.18
C ALA A 304 34.25 3.74 7.58
N GLU A 305 33.72 3.70 6.37
CA GLU A 305 33.11 4.86 5.71
C GLU A 305 31.74 5.21 6.31
N TYR A 306 30.98 4.21 6.75
CA TYR A 306 29.68 4.41 7.38
C TYR A 306 29.79 5.17 8.69
N CYS A 307 30.75 4.82 9.54
CA CYS A 307 31.01 5.51 10.81
C CYS A 307 31.40 6.99 10.62
N GLN A 308 32.05 7.33 9.50
CA GLN A 308 32.40 8.71 9.17
C GLN A 308 31.23 9.53 8.62
N ARG A 309 30.32 8.91 7.84
CA ARG A 309 29.18 9.58 7.24
C ARG A 309 28.08 9.94 8.24
N SER A 310 27.95 9.21 9.35
CA SER A 310 26.92 9.48 10.37
C SER A 310 27.05 10.85 11.06
N ASN A 311 28.23 11.49 10.98
CA ASN A 311 28.51 12.79 11.59
C ASN A 311 28.31 13.99 10.67
N GLY A 312 27.89 13.81 9.41
CA GLY A 312 27.90 14.88 8.41
C GLY A 312 26.65 15.06 7.55
N ALA A 313 25.56 14.34 7.79
CA ALA A 313 24.33 14.54 7.03
C ALA A 313 23.72 15.92 7.35
N LYS A 314 24.06 16.93 6.55
CA LYS A 314 23.33 18.21 6.56
C LYS A 314 21.91 17.94 6.12
N ASN A 315 20.94 18.17 7.02
CA ASN A 315 19.53 18.25 6.65
C ASN A 315 19.36 19.44 5.68
N VAL A 316 19.43 19.17 4.40
CA VAL A 316 19.05 20.14 3.39
C VAL A 316 17.52 20.21 3.43
N LYS A 317 16.96 21.30 3.96
CA LYS A 317 15.52 21.57 3.86
C LYS A 317 15.21 21.79 2.39
N VAL A 318 14.57 20.81 1.76
CA VAL A 318 14.05 20.93 0.40
C VAL A 318 12.76 21.74 0.47
N SER A 319 12.62 22.78 -0.35
CA SER A 319 11.37 23.52 -0.48
C SER A 319 10.36 22.69 -1.27
N LEU A 320 9.25 22.32 -0.65
CA LEU A 320 8.17 21.58 -1.32
C LEU A 320 7.59 22.36 -2.50
N ASP A 321 7.42 23.68 -2.36
CA ASP A 321 6.97 24.52 -3.45
C ASP A 321 7.98 24.56 -4.60
N GLY A 322 9.27 24.62 -4.31
CA GLY A 322 10.32 24.57 -5.34
C GLY A 322 10.34 23.25 -6.12
N VAL A 323 10.07 22.13 -5.45
CA VAL A 323 9.91 20.82 -6.10
C VAL A 323 8.66 20.82 -6.97
N TYR A 324 7.54 21.33 -6.46
CA TYR A 324 6.29 21.42 -7.20
C TYR A 324 6.43 22.26 -8.47
N ASP A 325 6.99 23.46 -8.37
CA ASP A 325 7.20 24.37 -9.51
C ASP A 325 8.11 23.76 -10.58
N THR A 326 9.12 23.01 -10.13
CA THR A 326 10.02 22.28 -11.05
C THR A 326 9.29 21.17 -11.78
N ALA A 327 8.51 20.37 -11.03
CA ALA A 327 7.71 19.28 -11.59
C ALA A 327 6.66 19.82 -12.60
N GLU A 328 6.00 20.92 -12.28
CA GLU A 328 5.03 21.56 -13.17
C GLU A 328 5.69 22.02 -14.48
N LYS A 329 6.85 22.65 -14.42
CA LYS A 329 7.62 23.02 -15.61
C LYS A 329 7.98 21.80 -16.46
N VAL A 330 8.45 20.72 -15.85
CA VAL A 330 8.74 19.46 -16.55
C VAL A 330 7.50 18.89 -17.23
N LEU A 331 6.35 18.90 -16.55
CA LEU A 331 5.09 18.42 -17.13
C LEU A 331 4.54 19.31 -18.25
N LEU A 332 4.87 20.59 -18.23
CA LEU A 332 4.50 21.54 -19.28
C LEU A 332 5.47 21.52 -20.48
N ASP A 333 6.74 21.21 -20.25
CA ASP A 333 7.76 21.12 -21.29
C ASP A 333 7.63 19.80 -22.06
N THR A 334 7.33 19.90 -23.34
CA THR A 334 7.25 18.76 -24.27
C THR A 334 8.35 18.78 -25.32
N SER A 335 9.35 19.66 -25.17
CA SER A 335 10.38 19.90 -26.20
C SER A 335 11.33 18.72 -26.46
N GLY A 336 11.41 17.74 -25.50
CA GLY A 336 12.24 16.54 -25.63
C GLY A 336 11.53 15.34 -26.26
N TYR A 337 10.32 15.51 -26.81
CA TYR A 337 9.55 14.43 -27.37
C TYR A 337 10.20 13.90 -28.68
N ASN A 338 10.99 12.85 -28.58
CA ASN A 338 11.51 12.08 -29.70
C ASN A 338 10.68 10.81 -29.89
N ASN A 339 10.56 10.31 -31.12
CA ASN A 339 9.83 9.09 -31.49
C ASN A 339 10.07 7.96 -30.48
N VAL A 340 9.09 7.71 -29.62
CA VAL A 340 9.12 6.57 -28.69
C VAL A 340 8.76 5.33 -29.48
N PRO A 341 9.57 4.26 -29.42
CA PRO A 341 9.21 3.01 -30.05
C PRO A 341 7.88 2.53 -29.46
N PRO A 342 6.89 2.15 -30.31
CA PRO A 342 5.60 1.72 -29.84
C PRO A 342 5.73 0.43 -29.01
N LEU A 343 5.05 0.40 -27.86
CA LEU A 343 4.89 -0.84 -27.10
C LEU A 343 3.89 -1.73 -27.84
N LEU A 344 4.39 -2.80 -28.45
CA LEU A 344 3.57 -3.76 -29.18
C LEU A 344 3.04 -4.82 -28.21
N LEU A 345 1.73 -4.96 -28.17
CA LEU A 345 1.02 -6.01 -27.45
C LEU A 345 0.43 -7.02 -28.45
N SER A 346 0.20 -8.25 -28.03
CA SER A 346 -0.55 -9.21 -28.83
C SER A 346 -2.00 -8.74 -29.01
N ASP A 347 -2.69 -9.16 -30.08
CA ASP A 347 -4.10 -8.84 -30.30
C ASP A 347 -4.99 -9.17 -29.11
N LYS A 348 -4.68 -10.26 -28.41
CA LYS A 348 -5.39 -10.69 -27.21
C LYS A 348 -5.13 -9.73 -26.05
N SER A 349 -3.87 -9.35 -25.79
CA SER A 349 -3.51 -8.40 -24.75
C SER A 349 -4.08 -7.01 -25.02
N GLU A 350 -4.11 -6.58 -26.30
CA GLU A 350 -4.69 -5.29 -26.70
C GLU A 350 -6.20 -5.21 -26.40
N ARG A 351 -6.96 -6.28 -26.63
CA ARG A 351 -8.39 -6.33 -26.28
C ARG A 351 -8.66 -6.26 -24.77
N LEU A 352 -7.69 -6.69 -23.96
CA LEU A 352 -7.79 -6.71 -22.49
C LEU A 352 -7.22 -5.45 -21.84
N ARG A 353 -6.57 -4.60 -22.62
CA ARG A 353 -5.87 -3.42 -22.13
C ARG A 353 -6.84 -2.34 -21.65
N TRP A 354 -6.69 -1.95 -20.41
CA TRP A 354 -7.51 -0.95 -19.70
C TRP A 354 -6.80 0.42 -19.54
N PHE A 355 -5.53 0.54 -19.96
CA PHE A 355 -4.68 1.73 -19.77
C PHE A 355 -4.20 2.29 -21.09
N VAL A 356 -3.71 3.54 -21.07
CA VAL A 356 -3.18 4.27 -22.22
C VAL A 356 -1.74 3.87 -22.48
N LEU A 357 -1.35 3.74 -23.75
CA LEU A 357 0.02 3.49 -24.19
C LEU A 357 0.75 4.78 -24.55
N PRO A 358 2.10 4.82 -24.47
CA PRO A 358 2.90 5.98 -24.86
C PRO A 358 2.60 6.50 -26.27
N GLN A 359 2.46 5.61 -27.25
CA GLN A 359 2.16 5.99 -28.64
C GLN A 359 0.76 6.58 -28.85
N GLU A 360 -0.19 6.36 -27.94
CA GLU A 360 -1.55 6.93 -28.08
C GLU A 360 -1.61 8.42 -27.70
N VAL A 361 -0.67 8.90 -26.92
CA VAL A 361 -0.61 10.32 -26.49
C VAL A 361 0.32 11.16 -27.38
N SER A 362 1.17 10.55 -28.19
CA SER A 362 2.13 11.17 -29.09
C SER A 362 1.52 12.20 -30.06
N PRO A 363 0.41 11.89 -30.76
CA PRO A 363 -0.19 12.84 -31.72
C PRO A 363 -0.69 14.13 -31.04
N ALA A 364 -1.22 14.02 -29.80
CA ALA A 364 -1.72 15.17 -29.05
C ALA A 364 -0.60 16.13 -28.61
N LEU A 365 0.61 15.61 -28.39
CA LEU A 365 1.79 16.42 -28.08
C LEU A 365 2.36 17.08 -29.33
N SER A 366 2.39 16.38 -30.46
CA SER A 366 2.88 16.90 -31.74
C SER A 366 2.03 18.05 -32.30
N LEU A 367 0.70 17.98 -32.14
CA LEU A 367 -0.23 19.03 -32.58
C LEU A 367 -0.07 20.36 -31.82
N LYS A 368 0.38 20.32 -30.56
CA LYS A 368 0.64 21.54 -29.77
C LYS A 368 1.93 22.24 -30.17
N MET A 369 2.93 21.50 -30.68
CA MET A 369 4.19 22.10 -31.18
C MET A 369 4.02 22.88 -32.48
N VAL A 370 2.98 22.61 -33.29
CA VAL A 370 2.70 23.31 -34.55
C VAL A 370 1.94 24.61 -34.30
N ASN A 371 1.30 24.78 -33.14
CA ASN A 371 0.46 25.93 -32.80
C ASN A 371 1.08 26.84 -31.71
N SER A 372 2.31 26.58 -31.30
CA SER A 372 3.10 27.43 -30.38
C SER A 372 4.30 28.06 -31.13
#